data_47bead43ef80e345e4cd73dc11ba5c40
#
_entry.id   47bead43ef80e345e4cd73dc11ba5c40
#
_cell.length_a   1.000
_cell.length_b   1.000
_cell.length_c   1.000
_cell.angle_alpha   90.00
_cell.angle_beta   90.00
_cell.angle_gamma   90.00
#
_symmetry.space_group_name_H-M   'P 1'
#
loop_
_entity.id
_entity.type
_entity.pdbx_description
1 polymer ?
#
loop_
_entity_poly.entity_id
_entity_poly.type
_entity_poly.pdbx_seq_one_letter_code
_entity_poly.pdbx_strand_id
1 'polypeptide(L)' 'DATMTLEDTERETIKRSLERNEGKRKKTAEELKISERTLYRKIKEYGLE' A
#
# COMPACT_ATOMS: atom_id res chain seq x y z
N ASP A 1 -0.66 -10.27 17.40
CA ASP A 1 0.33 -9.74 18.30
C ASP A 1 0.02 -8.30 18.66
N ALA A 2 0.14 -7.97 19.94
CA ALA A 2 -0.20 -6.65 20.44
C ALA A 2 0.69 -5.55 19.89
N THR A 3 1.80 -5.89 19.26
CA THR A 3 2.73 -4.91 18.72
C THR A 3 2.33 -4.42 17.33
N MET A 4 1.43 -5.11 16.66
CA MET A 4 0.99 -4.70 15.32
C MET A 4 -0.07 -3.61 15.43
N THR A 5 0.14 -2.52 14.70
CA THR A 5 -0.83 -1.43 14.62
C THR A 5 -1.59 -1.49 13.32
N LEU A 6 -2.68 -0.70 13.21
CA LEU A 6 -3.42 -0.61 11.96
C LEU A 6 -2.52 -0.09 10.83
N GLU A 7 -1.61 0.82 11.17
CA GLU A 7 -0.68 1.37 10.19
C GLU A 7 0.26 0.29 9.66
N ASP A 8 0.75 -0.56 10.54
CA ASP A 8 1.63 -1.65 10.13
C ASP A 8 0.90 -2.61 9.21
N THR A 9 -0.33 -2.94 9.53
CA THR A 9 -1.15 -3.83 8.72
C THR A 9 -1.40 -3.20 7.34
N GLU A 10 -1.73 -1.92 7.31
CA GLU A 10 -1.99 -1.21 6.07
C GLU A 10 -0.73 -1.16 5.20
N ARG A 11 0.41 -0.85 5.80
CA ARG A 11 1.67 -0.81 5.07
C ARG A 11 1.98 -2.17 4.44
N GLU A 12 1.82 -3.23 5.19
CA GLU A 12 2.06 -4.58 4.69
C GLU A 12 1.12 -4.93 3.55
N THR A 13 -0.15 -4.55 3.68
CA THR A 13 -1.15 -4.80 2.64
C THR A 13 -0.76 -4.08 1.34
N ILE A 14 -0.38 -2.82 1.45
CA ILE A 14 0.02 -2.04 0.28
C ILE A 14 1.26 -2.63 -0.36
N LYS A 15 2.24 -3.00 0.46
CA LYS A 15 3.48 -3.59 -0.03
C LYS A 15 3.20 -4.87 -0.81
N ARG A 16 2.40 -5.75 -0.27
CA ARG A 16 2.06 -7.00 -0.93
C ARG A 16 1.32 -6.78 -2.24
N SER A 17 0.38 -5.85 -2.24
CA SER A 17 -0.37 -5.52 -3.46
C SER A 17 0.55 -4.97 -4.53
N LEU A 18 1.49 -4.11 -4.14
CA LEU A 18 2.46 -3.57 -5.09
C LEU A 18 3.31 -4.68 -5.70
N GLU A 19 3.79 -5.59 -4.87
CA GLU A 19 4.61 -6.70 -5.34
C GLU A 19 3.83 -7.61 -6.29
N ARG A 20 2.59 -7.89 -5.94
CA ARG A 20 1.73 -8.73 -6.77
C ARG A 20 1.43 -8.09 -8.11
N ASN A 21 1.33 -6.77 -8.15
CA ASN A 21 1.05 -6.02 -9.37
C ASN A 21 2.32 -5.52 -10.05
N GLU A 22 3.46 -6.06 -9.67
CA GLU A 22 4.75 -5.73 -10.28
C GLU A 22 5.07 -4.24 -10.19
N GLY A 23 4.68 -3.60 -9.10
CA GLY A 23 4.93 -2.19 -8.87
C GLY A 23 4.00 -1.25 -9.63
N LYS A 24 2.99 -1.79 -10.30
CA LYS A 24 2.04 -0.97 -11.05
C LYS A 24 1.05 -0.33 -10.09
N ARG A 25 1.23 0.95 -9.85
CA ARG A 25 0.45 1.67 -8.87
C ARG A 25 -1.03 1.79 -9.22
N LYS A 26 -1.32 1.97 -10.51
CA LYS A 26 -2.71 2.06 -10.94
C LYS A 26 -3.49 0.79 -10.59
N LYS A 27 -2.92 -0.36 -10.92
CA LYS A 27 -3.57 -1.64 -10.60
C LYS A 27 -3.67 -1.85 -9.11
N THR A 28 -2.63 -1.48 -8.38
CA THR A 28 -2.63 -1.60 -6.94
C THR A 28 -3.72 -0.74 -6.31
N ALA A 29 -3.87 0.49 -6.79
CA ALA A 29 -4.91 1.38 -6.29
C ALA A 29 -6.30 0.80 -6.56
N GLU A 30 -6.52 0.25 -7.74
CA GLU A 30 -7.79 -0.37 -8.08
C GLU A 30 -8.07 -1.57 -7.17
N GLU A 31 -7.06 -2.39 -6.94
CA GLU A 31 -7.21 -3.55 -6.07
C GLU A 31 -7.56 -3.14 -4.65
N LEU A 32 -6.94 -2.08 -4.16
CA LEU A 32 -7.17 -1.59 -2.80
C LEU A 32 -8.40 -0.67 -2.71
N LYS A 33 -9.02 -0.38 -3.85
CA LYS A 33 -10.19 0.48 -3.94
C LYS A 33 -9.94 1.88 -3.40
N ILE A 34 -8.79 2.43 -3.74
CA ILE A 34 -8.41 3.79 -3.39
C ILE A 34 -7.94 4.50 -4.64
N SER A 35 -7.84 5.84 -4.58
CA SER A 35 -7.34 6.59 -5.72
C SER A 35 -5.81 6.45 -5.82
N GLU A 36 -5.29 6.65 -7.03
CA GLU A 36 -3.85 6.62 -7.23
C GLU A 36 -3.15 7.67 -6.37
N ARG A 37 -3.76 8.83 -6.23
CA ARG A 37 -3.21 9.90 -5.41
C ARG A 37 -3.05 9.47 -3.95
N THR A 38 -4.08 8.82 -3.41
CA THR A 38 -4.03 8.31 -2.05
C THR A 38 -2.94 7.26 -1.92
N LEU A 39 -2.83 6.38 -2.91
CA LEU A 39 -1.80 5.35 -2.91
C LEU A 39 -0.40 5.96 -2.92
N TYR A 40 -0.16 6.94 -3.78
CA TYR A 40 1.14 7.61 -3.85
C TYR A 40 1.52 8.22 -2.51
N ARG A 41 0.56 8.88 -1.86
CA ARG A 41 0.81 9.49 -0.57
C ARG A 41 1.20 8.43 0.47
N LYS A 42 0.49 7.32 0.49
CA LYS A 42 0.77 6.26 1.44
C LYS A 42 2.11 5.58 1.15
N ILE A 43 2.44 5.40 -0.10
CA ILE A 43 3.74 4.83 -0.47
C ILE A 43 4.88 5.69 0.06
N LYS A 44 4.75 7.01 -0.09
CA LYS A 44 5.75 7.94 0.42
C LYS A 44 5.79 7.92 1.94
N GLU A 45 4.62 7.95 2.56
CA GLU A 45 4.49 7.99 4.00
C GLU A 45 5.12 6.76 4.66
N TYR A 46 4.94 5.61 4.04
CA TYR A 46 5.46 4.35 4.57
C TYR A 46 6.85 3.98 4.05
N GLY A 47 7.38 4.77 3.14
CA GLY A 47 8.69 4.49 2.57
C GLY A 47 8.75 3.24 1.71
N LEU A 48 7.71 3.00 0.95
CA LEU A 48 7.60 1.79 0.11
C LEU A 48 8.05 2.03 -1.33
N GLU A 49 8.66 3.15 -1.62
CA GLU A 49 9.15 3.44 -2.96
C GLU A 49 10.31 2.54 -3.36
#